data_a1a740bcab9b1aa85c075a3653838cb3
#
_entry.id   a1a740bcab9b1aa85c075a3653838cb3
#
_cell.length_a   1.000
_cell.length_b   1.000
_cell.length_c   1.000
_cell.angle_alpha   90.00
_cell.angle_beta   90.00
_cell.angle_gamma   90.00
#
_symmetry.space_group_name_H-M   'P 1'
#
loop_
_entity.id
_entity.type
_entity.pdbx_description
1 polymer ?
#
loop_
_entity_poly.entity_id
_entity_poly.type
_entity_poly.pdbx_seq_one_letter_code
_entity_poly.pdbx_strand_id
1 'polypeptide(L)'
;MDTIYDAKLLIVDDNAELLALLCEQLRGAGYGHIRTAQSCAAARTCFAAEQPELMILDINLPDGDGFSLFRALRAKADVPALFLSARDADADRLFGLGLGCLLYTSDAA
;
A
#
# COMPACT_ATOMS: atom_id res chain seq x y z
N MET A 1 -5.25 21.40 -11.65
CA MET A 1 -6.53 20.81 -11.24
C MET A 1 -6.29 19.47 -10.62
N ASP A 2 -6.77 19.29 -9.43
CA ASP A 2 -6.53 18.04 -8.72
C ASP A 2 -7.47 16.95 -9.18
N THR A 3 -6.91 15.79 -9.47
CA THR A 3 -7.66 14.60 -9.81
C THR A 3 -7.23 13.48 -8.88
N ILE A 4 -7.96 12.36 -8.91
CA ILE A 4 -7.56 11.20 -8.11
C ILE A 4 -6.18 10.68 -8.51
N TYR A 5 -5.75 10.95 -9.74
CA TYR A 5 -4.45 10.49 -10.24
C TYR A 5 -3.28 11.30 -9.70
N ASP A 6 -3.55 12.45 -9.08
CA ASP A 6 -2.53 13.24 -8.40
C ASP A 6 -2.36 12.81 -6.94
N ALA A 7 -3.15 11.88 -6.47
CA ALA A 7 -3.05 11.37 -5.11
C ALA A 7 -1.70 10.72 -4.86
N LYS A 8 -1.16 10.96 -3.68
CA LYS A 8 0.10 10.36 -3.25
C LYS A 8 -0.17 9.02 -2.63
N LEU A 9 0.42 7.97 -3.20
CA LEU A 9 0.21 6.60 -2.77
C LEU A 9 1.48 6.06 -2.11
N LEU A 10 1.30 5.30 -1.05
CA LEU A 10 2.38 4.55 -0.41
C LEU A 10 2.01 3.07 -0.41
N ILE A 11 2.83 2.24 -1.03
CA ILE A 11 2.62 0.80 -1.08
C ILE A 11 3.70 0.11 -0.26
N VAL A 12 3.30 -0.72 0.68
CA VAL A 12 4.22 -1.40 1.59
C VAL A 12 4.05 -2.91 1.46
N ASP A 13 5.10 -3.57 0.97
CA ASP A 13 5.13 -5.02 0.82
C ASP A 13 6.60 -5.43 0.74
N ASP A 14 6.97 -6.53 1.38
CA ASP A 14 8.36 -6.99 1.35
C ASP A 14 8.73 -7.69 0.05
N ASN A 15 7.76 -7.97 -0.80
CA ASN A 15 8.00 -8.60 -2.09
C ASN A 15 8.23 -7.54 -3.16
N ALA A 16 9.48 -7.38 -3.59
CA ALA A 16 9.85 -6.37 -4.56
C ALA A 16 9.16 -6.58 -5.92
N GLU A 17 8.95 -7.83 -6.32
CA GLU A 17 8.28 -8.12 -7.58
C GLU A 17 6.82 -7.68 -7.54
N LEU A 18 6.15 -7.90 -6.44
CA LEU A 18 4.77 -7.47 -6.27
C LEU A 18 4.67 -5.95 -6.26
N LEU A 19 5.60 -5.27 -5.58
CA LEU A 19 5.65 -3.81 -5.60
C LEU A 19 5.80 -3.28 -7.01
N ALA A 20 6.70 -3.88 -7.79
CA ALA A 20 6.91 -3.47 -9.18
C ALA A 20 5.64 -3.66 -10.01
N LEU A 21 4.96 -4.79 -9.84
CA LEU A 21 3.73 -5.08 -10.55
C LEU A 21 2.64 -4.09 -10.19
N LEU A 22 2.44 -3.82 -8.91
CA LEU A 22 1.44 -2.87 -8.45
C LEU A 22 1.72 -1.46 -8.97
N CYS A 23 2.99 -1.04 -8.92
CA CYS A 23 3.37 0.26 -9.47
C CYS A 23 3.07 0.35 -10.96
N GLU A 24 3.39 -0.70 -11.70
CA GLU A 24 3.13 -0.72 -13.14
C GLU A 24 1.63 -0.62 -13.42
N GLN A 25 0.82 -1.37 -12.69
CA GLN A 25 -0.63 -1.34 -12.87
C GLN A 25 -1.20 0.03 -12.53
N LEU A 26 -0.77 0.62 -11.43
CA LEU A 26 -1.28 1.91 -11.00
C LEU A 26 -0.84 3.03 -11.93
N ARG A 27 0.41 2.99 -12.40
CA ARG A 27 0.88 3.99 -13.37
C ARG A 27 0.15 3.85 -14.68
N GLY A 28 -0.11 2.61 -15.10
CA GLY A 28 -0.91 2.36 -16.30
C GLY A 28 -2.32 2.91 -16.18
N ALA A 29 -2.85 2.97 -14.97
CA ALA A 29 -4.16 3.56 -14.70
C ALA A 29 -4.13 5.08 -14.60
N GLY A 30 -2.94 5.69 -14.51
CA GLY A 30 -2.80 7.15 -14.49
C GLY A 30 -2.19 7.74 -13.22
N TYR A 31 -1.94 6.93 -12.19
CA TYR A 31 -1.36 7.43 -10.95
C TYR A 31 0.15 7.67 -11.12
N GLY A 32 0.59 8.88 -10.84
CA GLY A 32 1.99 9.27 -11.03
C GLY A 32 2.80 9.46 -9.76
N HIS A 33 2.18 9.48 -8.60
CA HIS A 33 2.85 9.74 -7.33
C HIS A 33 2.80 8.53 -6.44
N ILE A 34 3.68 7.56 -6.70
CA ILE A 34 3.70 6.29 -5.99
C ILE A 34 5.05 6.11 -5.31
N ARG A 35 5.04 5.88 -4.01
CA ARG A 35 6.22 5.49 -3.25
C ARG A 35 6.04 4.07 -2.76
N THR A 36 7.13 3.36 -2.60
CA THR A 36 7.11 1.99 -2.12
C THR A 36 8.04 1.82 -0.92
N ALA A 37 7.70 0.87 -0.07
CA ALA A 37 8.52 0.50 1.08
C ALA A 37 8.43 -1.00 1.27
N GLN A 38 9.51 -1.61 1.77
CA GLN A 38 9.56 -3.06 1.93
C GLN A 38 9.55 -3.51 3.39
N SER A 39 9.38 -2.58 4.32
CA SER A 39 9.35 -2.87 5.74
C SER A 39 8.57 -1.81 6.48
N CYS A 40 8.24 -2.06 7.73
CA CYS A 40 7.59 -1.06 8.58
C CYS A 40 8.50 0.16 8.76
N ALA A 41 9.79 -0.07 8.98
CA ALA A 41 10.73 1.03 9.18
C ALA A 41 10.80 1.92 7.93
N ALA A 42 10.90 1.32 6.76
CA ALA A 42 10.94 2.07 5.51
C ALA A 42 9.62 2.83 5.28
N ALA A 43 8.49 2.22 5.62
CA ALA A 43 7.19 2.86 5.49
C ALA A 43 7.08 4.09 6.38
N ARG A 44 7.57 4.01 7.62
CA ARG A 44 7.56 5.14 8.55
C ARG A 44 8.40 6.29 8.01
N THR A 45 9.54 5.99 7.43
CA THR A 45 10.42 6.99 6.81
C THR A 45 9.72 7.68 5.64
N CYS A 46 9.09 6.90 4.76
CA CYS A 46 8.35 7.45 3.63
C CYS A 46 7.19 8.33 4.09
N PHE A 47 6.45 7.88 5.09
CA PHE A 47 5.31 8.62 5.63
C PHE A 47 5.75 9.96 6.21
N ALA A 48 6.87 9.98 6.93
CA ALA A 48 7.38 11.20 7.53
C ALA A 48 7.93 12.17 6.47
N ALA A 49 8.53 11.64 5.41
CA ALA A 49 9.09 12.47 4.35
C ALA A 49 8.00 13.13 3.51
N GLU A 50 6.97 12.36 3.18
CA GLU A 50 5.86 12.87 2.39
C GLU A 50 4.61 12.08 2.74
N GLN A 51 3.71 12.71 3.46
CA GLN A 51 2.49 12.04 3.90
C GLN A 51 1.66 11.60 2.70
N PRO A 52 1.34 10.30 2.59
CA PRO A 52 0.49 9.82 1.51
C PRO A 52 -0.98 10.15 1.77
N GLU A 53 -1.75 10.06 0.72
CA GLU A 53 -3.20 10.24 0.79
C GLU A 53 -3.93 8.89 0.85
N LEU A 54 -3.26 7.82 0.43
CA LEU A 54 -3.76 6.45 0.52
C LEU A 54 -2.58 5.52 0.71
N MET A 55 -2.76 4.50 1.54
CA MET A 55 -1.75 3.46 1.74
C MET A 55 -2.28 2.11 1.28
N ILE A 56 -1.41 1.30 0.72
CA ILE A 56 -1.68 -0.10 0.41
C ILE A 56 -0.67 -0.91 1.20
N LEU A 57 -1.14 -1.67 2.18
CA LEU A 57 -0.26 -2.33 3.16
C LEU A 57 -0.40 -3.83 3.12
N ASP A 58 0.74 -4.51 3.07
CA ASP A 58 0.78 -5.95 3.30
C ASP A 58 0.57 -6.20 4.79
N ILE A 59 -0.15 -7.26 5.11
CA ILE A 59 -0.41 -7.65 6.49
C ILE A 59 0.85 -8.19 7.15
N ASN A 60 1.65 -8.96 6.41
CA ASN A 60 2.86 -9.58 6.95
C ASN A 60 4.10 -8.88 6.45
N LEU A 61 4.83 -8.25 7.34
CA LEU A 61 6.07 -7.53 7.02
C LEU A 61 7.21 -8.09 7.85
N PRO A 62 8.47 -7.96 7.38
CA PRO A 62 9.60 -8.59 8.05
C PRO A 62 9.85 -8.07 9.47
N ASP A 63 9.49 -6.83 9.74
CA ASP A 63 9.72 -6.19 11.04
C ASP A 63 8.43 -5.81 11.75
N GLY A 64 7.32 -6.46 11.41
CA GLY A 64 6.06 -6.21 12.08
C GLY A 64 4.88 -6.67 11.25
N ASP A 65 3.72 -6.09 11.49
CA ASP A 65 2.54 -6.39 10.71
C ASP A 65 1.86 -5.10 10.24
N GLY A 66 1.09 -5.23 9.15
CA GLY A 66 0.45 -4.09 8.51
C GLY A 66 -0.59 -3.41 9.38
N PHE A 67 -1.29 -4.14 10.22
CA PHE A 67 -2.32 -3.55 11.09
C PHE A 67 -1.69 -2.67 12.16
N SER A 68 -0.61 -3.14 12.79
CA SER A 68 0.10 -2.35 13.79
C SER A 68 0.73 -1.11 13.16
N LEU A 69 1.31 -1.28 11.98
CA LEU A 69 1.87 -0.17 11.22
C LEU A 69 0.80 0.88 10.92
N PHE A 70 -0.35 0.43 10.44
CA PHE A 70 -1.46 1.32 10.12
C PHE A 70 -1.88 2.13 11.35
N ARG A 71 -2.06 1.46 12.49
CA ARG A 71 -2.45 2.16 13.72
C ARG A 71 -1.43 3.20 14.13
N ALA A 72 -0.13 2.87 14.00
CA ALA A 72 0.92 3.81 14.36
C ALA A 72 0.93 5.03 13.44
N LEU A 73 0.77 4.83 12.15
CA LEU A 73 0.76 5.93 11.20
C LEU A 73 -0.52 6.76 11.30
N ARG A 74 -1.64 6.10 11.53
CA ARG A 74 -2.91 6.79 11.67
C ARG A 74 -2.96 7.69 12.89
N ALA A 75 -2.22 7.35 13.92
CA ALA A 75 -2.11 8.23 15.09
C ALA A 75 -1.48 9.58 14.73
N LYS A 76 -0.73 9.64 13.65
CA LYS A 76 -0.09 10.88 13.17
C LYS A 76 -0.95 11.64 12.16
N ALA A 77 -1.70 10.92 11.34
CA ALA A 77 -2.54 11.53 10.32
C ALA A 77 -3.62 10.55 9.88
N ASP A 78 -4.78 11.08 9.52
CA ASP A 78 -5.92 10.26 9.14
C ASP A 78 -5.82 9.91 7.66
N VAL A 79 -5.09 8.84 7.35
CA VAL A 79 -4.87 8.37 5.99
C VAL A 79 -5.50 6.98 5.85
N PRO A 80 -6.40 6.78 4.89
CA PRO A 80 -7.01 5.47 4.68
C PRO A 80 -6.00 4.46 4.15
N ALA A 81 -6.28 3.19 4.39
CA ALA A 81 -5.43 2.11 3.93
C ALA A 81 -6.25 0.96 3.35
N LEU A 82 -5.69 0.32 2.33
CA LEU A 82 -6.16 -0.94 1.80
C LEU A 82 -5.16 -2.01 2.21
N PHE A 83 -5.65 -3.18 2.62
CA PHE A 83 -4.77 -4.26 3.04
C PHE A 83 -4.71 -5.36 1.99
N LEU A 84 -3.50 -5.89 1.79
CA LEU A 84 -3.26 -6.99 0.88
C LEU A 84 -3.17 -8.29 1.67
N SER A 85 -3.76 -9.35 1.13
CA SER A 85 -3.56 -10.68 1.66
C SER A 85 -2.41 -11.33 0.90
N ALA A 86 -1.44 -11.84 1.64
CA ALA A 86 -0.27 -12.45 1.05
C ALA A 86 -0.33 -13.97 1.00
N ARG A 87 -1.51 -14.56 0.98
CA ARG A 87 -1.63 -16.01 0.84
C ARG A 87 -1.31 -16.40 -0.60
N ASP A 88 -0.68 -17.55 -0.76
CA ASP A 88 -0.27 -18.03 -2.07
C ASP A 88 -1.41 -18.07 -3.08
N ALA A 89 -2.56 -18.58 -2.66
CA ALA A 89 -3.73 -18.65 -3.53
C ALA A 89 -4.22 -17.27 -3.93
N ASP A 90 -4.10 -16.32 -3.04
CA ASP A 90 -4.49 -14.93 -3.31
C ASP A 90 -3.50 -14.24 -4.24
N ALA A 91 -2.22 -14.59 -4.11
CA ALA A 91 -1.20 -14.06 -5.01
C ALA A 91 -1.48 -14.47 -6.46
N ASP A 92 -1.89 -15.73 -6.68
CA ASP A 92 -2.25 -16.19 -8.02
C ASP A 92 -3.45 -15.42 -8.56
N ARG A 93 -4.44 -15.17 -7.73
CA ARG A 93 -5.59 -14.37 -8.12
C ARG A 93 -5.20 -12.94 -8.43
N LEU A 94 -4.28 -12.41 -7.63
CA LEU A 94 -3.77 -11.07 -7.84
C LEU A 94 -3.19 -10.91 -9.23
N PHE A 95 -2.33 -11.83 -9.63
CA PHE A 95 -1.73 -11.79 -10.94
C PHE A 95 -2.74 -12.02 -12.07
N GLY A 96 -3.75 -12.85 -11.81
CA GLY A 96 -4.77 -13.14 -12.79
C GLY A 96 -5.81 -12.04 -12.97
N LEU A 97 -6.12 -11.34 -11.89
CA LEU A 97 -7.19 -10.35 -11.88
C LEU A 97 -6.68 -8.91 -11.79
N GLY A 98 -5.39 -8.70 -11.84
CA GLY A 98 -4.81 -7.38 -11.65
C GLY A 98 -4.92 -6.94 -10.21
N LEU A 99 -5.59 -5.84 -9.95
CA LEU A 99 -5.69 -5.31 -8.60
C LEU A 99 -6.83 -5.91 -7.79
N GLY A 100 -7.43 -6.98 -8.26
CA GLY A 100 -8.54 -7.60 -7.56
C GLY A 100 -8.19 -8.24 -6.22
N CYS A 101 -6.93 -8.18 -5.82
CA CYS A 101 -6.47 -8.78 -4.58
C CYS A 101 -6.68 -7.93 -3.35
N LEU A 102 -7.15 -6.73 -3.48
CA LEU A 102 -7.38 -5.86 -2.32
C LEU A 102 -8.52 -6.44 -1.51
N LEU A 103 -8.23 -6.86 -0.28
CA LEU A 103 -9.17 -7.60 0.51
C LEU A 103 -10.21 -6.73 1.17
N TYR A 104 -9.79 -5.65 1.76
CA TYR A 104 -10.72 -4.77 2.46
C TYR A 104 -10.05 -3.44 2.78
N THR A 105 -10.89 -2.45 3.01
CA THR A 105 -10.42 -1.15 3.44
C THR A 105 -10.54 -1.06 4.95
N SER A 106 -9.61 -0.38 5.55
CA SER A 106 -9.73 0.01 6.94
C SER A 106 -10.08 1.48 6.97
N ASP A 107 -11.33 1.76 6.91
CA ASP A 107 -11.76 3.15 6.98
C ASP A 107 -12.19 3.50 8.37
N ALA A 108 -11.66 2.85 9.25
CA ALA A 108 -11.71 3.32 10.54
C ALA A 108 -12.94 3.37 11.23
N ALA A 109 -13.74 2.94 10.82
CA ALA A 109 -14.86 3.23 11.67
C ALA A 109 -14.58 3.10 13.13
#